data_214614c4213b9bb89ce1bab25db91316
#
_entry.id   214614c4213b9bb89ce1bab25db91316
#
_cell.length_a   1.000
_cell.length_b   1.000
_cell.length_c   1.000
_cell.angle_alpha   90.00
_cell.angle_beta   90.00
_cell.angle_gamma   90.00
#
_symmetry.space_group_name_H-M   'P 1'
#
loop_
_entity.id
_entity.type
_entity.pdbx_description
1 polymer ?
#
loop_
_entity_poly.entity_id
_entity_poly.type
_entity_poly.pdbx_seq_one_letter_code
_entity_poly.pdbx_strand_id
1 'polypeptide(L)'
;MNTPERNKRLDIVTFYSIIVISLLEVTIMKNMCLNKENQVVMANDLIKSKSCLSLNEIKLLRLTIMQIVKEDNDFYTYKISIMELAKLLDIPSTHLYSDVYDICRHLLQEVVEIGDGNPKHKWKIFQWCSSCSYNNGIITIKLHEDLQPYLIQLKGYYTQYVLEDIILLKTIYAIRIYELIREAMKGQKVYADKIAIARIIRYNYLRPLLIDVL
;
A
#
# COMPACT_ATOMS: atom_id res chain seq x y z
N MET A 1 -27.96 -35.91 -45.54
CA MET A 1 -28.43 -34.88 -44.60
C MET A 1 -27.19 -34.23 -43.99
N ASN A 2 -26.82 -33.07 -44.54
CA ASN A 2 -25.63 -32.31 -44.12
C ASN A 2 -26.01 -31.39 -42.97
N THR A 3 -25.38 -31.54 -41.82
CA THR A 3 -25.39 -30.56 -40.76
C THR A 3 -24.33 -29.51 -41.05
N PRO A 4 -24.63 -28.22 -41.08
CA PRO A 4 -23.63 -27.20 -41.32
C PRO A 4 -22.85 -26.95 -39.99
N GLU A 5 -21.54 -27.17 -40.06
CA GLU A 5 -20.59 -26.64 -39.08
C GLU A 5 -20.75 -25.12 -39.02
N ARG A 6 -21.26 -24.64 -37.90
CA ARG A 6 -21.32 -23.20 -37.58
C ARG A 6 -19.92 -22.76 -37.15
N ASN A 7 -19.12 -22.37 -38.15
CA ASN A 7 -17.83 -21.72 -37.97
C ASN A 7 -18.03 -20.48 -37.13
N LYS A 8 -17.61 -20.53 -35.85
CA LYS A 8 -17.55 -19.34 -34.97
C LYS A 8 -16.41 -18.46 -35.46
N ARG A 9 -16.63 -17.67 -36.50
CA ARG A 9 -15.83 -16.47 -36.73
C ARG A 9 -16.13 -15.54 -35.54
N LEU A 10 -15.18 -15.41 -34.62
CA LEU A 10 -15.20 -14.27 -33.71
C LEU A 10 -15.29 -13.02 -34.61
N ASP A 11 -16.34 -12.24 -34.41
CA ASP A 11 -16.53 -11.01 -35.18
C ASP A 11 -15.27 -10.15 -34.95
N ILE A 12 -14.67 -9.67 -36.04
CA ILE A 12 -13.49 -8.80 -36.02
C ILE A 12 -13.68 -7.64 -35.07
N VAL A 13 -14.90 -7.13 -34.96
CA VAL A 13 -15.29 -6.07 -34.03
C VAL A 13 -15.14 -6.50 -32.58
N THR A 14 -15.55 -7.73 -32.22
CA THR A 14 -15.41 -8.27 -30.87
C THR A 14 -13.93 -8.49 -30.52
N PHE A 15 -13.14 -8.96 -31.47
CA PHE A 15 -11.70 -9.16 -31.31
C PHE A 15 -10.97 -7.81 -31.12
N TYR A 16 -11.29 -6.80 -31.92
CA TYR A 16 -10.75 -5.44 -31.74
C TYR A 16 -11.21 -4.80 -30.42
N SER A 17 -12.46 -5.01 -30.03
CA SER A 17 -12.97 -4.50 -28.74
C SER A 17 -12.22 -5.10 -27.55
N ILE A 18 -11.95 -6.40 -27.57
CA ILE A 18 -11.17 -7.09 -26.51
C ILE A 18 -9.74 -6.55 -26.48
N ILE A 19 -9.09 -6.38 -27.64
CA ILE A 19 -7.74 -5.82 -27.71
C ILE A 19 -7.71 -4.37 -27.22
N VAL A 20 -8.65 -3.54 -27.63
CA VAL A 20 -8.71 -2.14 -27.20
C VAL A 20 -8.99 -2.03 -25.70
N ILE A 21 -9.87 -2.86 -25.14
CA ILE A 21 -10.16 -2.91 -23.71
C ILE A 21 -8.91 -3.38 -22.94
N SER A 22 -8.22 -4.43 -23.40
CA SER A 22 -7.00 -4.89 -22.75
C SER A 22 -5.85 -3.88 -22.84
N LEU A 23 -5.70 -3.18 -23.95
CA LEU A 23 -4.73 -2.09 -24.11
C LEU A 23 -5.08 -0.86 -23.26
N LEU A 24 -6.35 -0.52 -23.13
CA LEU A 24 -6.84 0.53 -22.24
C LEU A 24 -6.60 0.17 -20.77
N GLU A 25 -6.90 -1.07 -20.37
CA GLU A 25 -6.61 -1.56 -19.02
C GLU A 25 -5.11 -1.53 -18.70
N VAL A 26 -4.26 -1.98 -19.62
CA VAL A 26 -2.79 -1.90 -19.48
C VAL A 26 -2.31 -0.45 -19.43
N THR A 27 -2.88 0.45 -20.22
CA THR A 27 -2.51 1.87 -20.24
C THR A 27 -2.97 2.58 -18.97
N ILE A 28 -4.18 2.28 -18.48
CA ILE A 28 -4.70 2.80 -17.21
C ILE A 28 -3.85 2.29 -16.04
N MET A 29 -3.50 1.00 -16.02
CA MET A 29 -2.60 0.43 -15.01
C MET A 29 -1.20 1.06 -15.06
N LYS A 30 -0.65 1.26 -16.24
CA LYS A 30 0.68 1.87 -16.41
C LYS A 30 0.71 3.33 -15.91
N ASN A 31 -0.39 4.06 -16.09
CA ASN A 31 -0.51 5.43 -15.59
C ASN A 31 -0.83 5.49 -14.08
N MET A 32 -1.47 4.46 -13.51
CA MET A 32 -1.80 4.43 -12.07
C MET A 32 -0.59 4.06 -11.19
N CYS A 33 0.27 3.14 -11.64
CA CYS A 33 1.36 2.63 -10.80
C CYS A 33 2.62 3.52 -10.77
N LEU A 34 2.84 4.38 -11.75
CA LEU A 34 4.10 5.12 -11.91
C LEU A 34 3.95 6.65 -11.82
N ASN A 35 2.79 7.17 -11.49
CA ASN A 35 2.71 8.60 -11.23
C ASN A 35 3.35 8.88 -9.86
N LYS A 36 4.60 9.36 -9.89
CA LYS A 36 5.41 9.69 -8.71
C LYS A 36 4.76 10.74 -7.81
N GLU A 37 3.78 11.46 -8.34
CA GLU A 37 3.00 12.47 -7.63
C GLU A 37 1.85 11.87 -6.81
N ASN A 38 1.57 10.56 -6.96
CA ASN A 38 0.51 9.93 -6.19
C ASN A 38 0.85 9.92 -4.71
N GLN A 39 -0.10 10.40 -3.93
CA GLN A 39 0.07 10.58 -2.49
C GLN A 39 -0.53 9.42 -1.72
N VAL A 40 0.20 8.95 -0.74
CA VAL A 40 -0.33 8.08 0.32
C VAL A 40 -1.01 8.97 1.34
N VAL A 41 -2.29 8.74 1.61
CA VAL A 41 -3.09 9.51 2.55
C VAL A 41 -3.67 8.58 3.60
N MET A 42 -3.37 8.80 4.87
CA MET A 42 -3.81 7.95 5.98
C MET A 42 -4.16 8.76 7.22
N ALA A 43 -5.16 8.33 7.97
CA ALA A 43 -5.45 8.89 9.29
C ALA A 43 -4.25 8.74 10.22
N ASN A 44 -4.04 9.72 11.11
CA ASN A 44 -2.93 9.72 12.06
C ASN A 44 -3.00 8.53 13.03
N ASP A 45 -4.19 8.07 13.38
CA ASP A 45 -4.37 6.87 14.21
C ASP A 45 -3.83 5.61 13.53
N LEU A 46 -3.99 5.50 12.20
CA LEU A 46 -3.44 4.38 11.44
C LEU A 46 -1.91 4.46 11.34
N ILE A 47 -1.35 5.66 11.21
CA ILE A 47 0.10 5.89 11.26
C ILE A 47 0.67 5.46 12.62
N LYS A 48 -0.02 5.76 13.71
CA LYS A 48 0.40 5.39 15.07
C LYS A 48 0.09 3.94 15.45
N SER A 49 -0.65 3.22 14.63
CA SER A 49 -1.04 1.85 14.89
C SER A 49 0.15 0.91 15.04
N LYS A 50 -0.07 -0.19 15.75
CA LYS A 50 0.91 -1.27 15.87
C LYS A 50 0.64 -2.32 14.79
N SER A 51 1.70 -2.79 14.15
CA SER A 51 1.68 -3.90 13.19
C SER A 51 3.08 -4.48 13.02
N CYS A 52 3.18 -5.76 12.66
CA CYS A 52 4.44 -6.47 12.47
C CYS A 52 4.83 -6.64 11.00
N LEU A 53 4.41 -5.71 10.14
CA LEU A 53 4.66 -5.75 8.71
C LEU A 53 6.16 -5.73 8.37
N SER A 54 6.57 -6.55 7.43
CA SER A 54 7.89 -6.49 6.81
C SER A 54 8.05 -5.27 5.91
N LEU A 55 9.28 -4.99 5.48
CA LEU A 55 9.58 -3.86 4.58
C LEU A 55 8.78 -3.94 3.27
N ASN A 56 8.71 -5.13 2.66
CA ASN A 56 8.03 -5.33 1.38
C ASN A 56 6.51 -5.25 1.54
N GLU A 57 5.96 -5.73 2.65
CA GLU A 57 4.53 -5.62 2.97
C GLU A 57 4.12 -4.17 3.20
N ILE A 58 4.89 -3.38 3.95
CA ILE A 58 4.62 -1.95 4.11
C ILE A 58 4.62 -1.25 2.75
N LYS A 59 5.61 -1.49 1.92
CA LYS A 59 5.69 -0.87 0.59
C LYS A 59 4.52 -1.28 -0.30
N LEU A 60 4.14 -2.57 -0.31
CA LEU A 60 2.99 -3.07 -1.05
C LEU A 60 1.69 -2.43 -0.56
N LEU A 61 1.48 -2.32 0.75
CA LEU A 61 0.31 -1.64 1.32
C LEU A 61 0.27 -0.16 0.95
N ARG A 62 1.39 0.56 1.03
CA ARG A 62 1.42 1.99 0.66
C ARG A 62 1.15 2.19 -0.83
N LEU A 63 1.65 1.28 -1.67
CA LEU A 63 1.32 1.25 -3.10
C LEU A 63 -0.17 0.98 -3.35
N THR A 64 -0.80 0.16 -2.53
CA THR A 64 -2.24 -0.11 -2.59
C THR A 64 -3.05 1.12 -2.12
N ILE A 65 -2.68 1.69 -0.98
CA ILE A 65 -3.37 2.84 -0.37
C ILE A 65 -3.29 4.09 -1.27
N MET A 66 -2.19 4.32 -1.97
CA MET A 66 -2.07 5.47 -2.86
C MET A 66 -3.04 5.44 -4.06
N GLN A 67 -3.65 4.27 -4.36
CA GLN A 67 -4.65 4.15 -5.41
C GLN A 67 -6.04 4.62 -4.95
N ILE A 68 -6.24 4.87 -3.65
CA ILE A 68 -7.48 5.42 -3.10
C ILE A 68 -7.54 6.91 -3.48
N VAL A 69 -8.62 7.31 -4.14
CA VAL A 69 -8.86 8.70 -4.50
C VAL A 69 -9.83 9.35 -3.53
N LYS A 70 -9.78 10.68 -3.43
CA LYS A 70 -10.54 11.44 -2.43
C LYS A 70 -12.06 11.28 -2.59
N GLU A 71 -12.52 11.02 -3.80
CA GLU A 71 -13.92 10.88 -4.18
C GLU A 71 -14.48 9.48 -3.89
N ASP A 72 -13.62 8.52 -3.52
CA ASP A 72 -14.05 7.16 -3.19
C ASP A 72 -14.96 7.16 -1.97
N ASN A 73 -16.07 6.42 -2.09
CA ASN A 73 -17.01 6.20 -0.99
C ASN A 73 -16.86 4.82 -0.35
N ASP A 74 -16.14 3.92 -1.03
CA ASP A 74 -15.92 2.54 -0.62
C ASP A 74 -14.57 2.04 -1.15
N PHE A 75 -14.11 0.89 -0.66
CA PHE A 75 -12.93 0.23 -1.20
C PHE A 75 -13.28 -0.53 -2.48
N TYR A 76 -12.43 -0.32 -3.46
CA TYR A 76 -12.42 -1.14 -4.66
C TYR A 76 -11.42 -2.30 -4.52
N THR A 77 -11.28 -3.05 -5.57
CA THR A 77 -10.24 -4.04 -5.71
C THR A 77 -9.04 -3.41 -6.40
N TYR A 78 -7.92 -3.33 -5.71
CA TYR A 78 -6.71 -2.68 -6.21
C TYR A 78 -5.85 -3.67 -6.98
N LYS A 79 -5.36 -3.26 -8.14
CA LYS A 79 -4.59 -4.11 -9.06
C LYS A 79 -3.16 -3.58 -9.19
N ILE A 80 -2.18 -4.48 -9.13
CA ILE A 80 -0.76 -4.15 -9.21
C ILE A 80 -0.09 -5.16 -10.14
N SER A 81 0.66 -4.68 -11.12
CA SER A 81 1.49 -5.55 -11.97
C SER A 81 2.61 -6.17 -11.15
N ILE A 82 2.78 -7.51 -11.24
CA ILE A 82 3.85 -8.22 -10.55
C ILE A 82 5.23 -7.72 -10.99
N MET A 83 5.38 -7.34 -12.26
CA MET A 83 6.64 -6.80 -12.80
C MET A 83 6.96 -5.41 -12.24
N GLU A 84 5.94 -4.56 -12.06
CA GLU A 84 6.11 -3.24 -11.45
C GLU A 84 6.43 -3.37 -9.96
N LEU A 85 5.74 -4.27 -9.26
CA LEU A 85 6.03 -4.56 -7.86
C LEU A 85 7.46 -5.09 -7.67
N ALA A 86 7.90 -6.03 -8.53
CA ALA A 86 9.26 -6.54 -8.51
C ALA A 86 10.30 -5.44 -8.66
N LYS A 87 10.09 -4.56 -9.63
CA LYS A 87 10.96 -3.41 -9.86
C LYS A 87 10.98 -2.43 -8.69
N LEU A 88 9.83 -2.21 -8.07
CA LEU A 88 9.69 -1.31 -6.92
C LEU A 88 10.37 -1.85 -5.67
N LEU A 89 10.23 -3.17 -5.42
CA LEU A 89 10.76 -3.84 -4.24
C LEU A 89 12.20 -4.37 -4.41
N ASP A 90 12.76 -4.24 -5.62
CA ASP A 90 14.08 -4.77 -5.98
C ASP A 90 14.15 -6.31 -5.81
N ILE A 91 13.07 -7.00 -6.21
CA ILE A 91 12.97 -8.46 -6.14
C ILE A 91 13.58 -9.07 -7.41
N PRO A 92 14.56 -9.99 -7.28
CA PRO A 92 15.12 -10.70 -8.42
C PRO A 92 14.06 -11.54 -9.16
N SER A 93 14.13 -11.57 -10.49
CA SER A 93 13.19 -12.30 -11.33
C SER A 93 13.13 -13.82 -11.04
N THR A 94 14.21 -14.39 -10.51
CA THR A 94 14.34 -15.82 -10.19
C THR A 94 13.40 -16.28 -9.07
N HIS A 95 13.08 -15.40 -8.12
CA HIS A 95 12.23 -15.71 -6.96
C HIS A 95 10.92 -14.90 -6.94
N LEU A 96 10.67 -14.13 -7.98
CA LEU A 96 9.59 -13.15 -8.02
C LEU A 96 8.22 -13.72 -7.58
N TYR A 97 7.82 -14.84 -8.14
CA TYR A 97 6.49 -15.40 -7.87
C TYR A 97 6.37 -15.98 -6.46
N SER A 98 7.43 -16.66 -5.96
CA SER A 98 7.45 -17.18 -4.59
C SER A 98 7.46 -16.05 -3.57
N ASP A 99 8.32 -15.05 -3.77
CA ASP A 99 8.46 -13.92 -2.84
C ASP A 99 7.17 -13.10 -2.77
N VAL A 100 6.53 -12.84 -3.92
CA VAL A 100 5.26 -12.11 -3.95
C VAL A 100 4.13 -12.93 -3.33
N TYR A 101 4.09 -14.26 -3.55
CA TYR A 101 3.13 -15.14 -2.89
C TYR A 101 3.29 -15.09 -1.36
N ASP A 102 4.53 -15.17 -0.86
CA ASP A 102 4.81 -15.13 0.58
C ASP A 102 4.47 -13.77 1.19
N ILE A 103 4.79 -12.66 0.51
CA ILE A 103 4.40 -11.31 0.92
C ILE A 103 2.87 -11.21 1.04
N CYS A 104 2.12 -11.63 0.02
CA CYS A 104 0.66 -11.58 0.04
C CYS A 104 0.05 -12.48 1.12
N ARG A 105 0.59 -13.69 1.29
CA ARG A 105 0.13 -14.63 2.32
C ARG A 105 0.36 -14.08 3.72
N HIS A 106 1.54 -13.52 3.99
CA HIS A 106 1.88 -12.95 5.28
C HIS A 106 1.05 -11.70 5.57
N LEU A 107 0.87 -10.83 4.57
CA LEU A 107 0.02 -9.64 4.68
C LEU A 107 -1.42 -9.95 5.09
N LEU A 108 -1.99 -11.10 4.66
CA LEU A 108 -3.32 -11.55 5.06
C LEU A 108 -3.37 -12.06 6.51
N GLN A 109 -2.23 -12.40 7.11
CA GLN A 109 -2.14 -12.88 8.49
C GLN A 109 -1.88 -11.74 9.49
N GLU A 110 -1.33 -10.63 8.99
CA GLU A 110 -0.96 -9.49 9.80
C GLU A 110 -2.17 -8.64 10.20
N VAL A 111 -2.14 -8.24 11.47
CA VAL A 111 -3.18 -7.37 12.05
C VAL A 111 -2.66 -5.97 12.28
N VAL A 112 -3.59 -5.03 12.28
CA VAL A 112 -3.37 -3.67 12.76
C VAL A 112 -4.09 -3.48 14.09
N GLU A 113 -3.39 -2.96 15.09
CA GLU A 113 -3.94 -2.59 16.38
C GLU A 113 -3.95 -1.07 16.51
N ILE A 114 -5.16 -0.50 16.70
CA ILE A 114 -5.37 0.91 16.94
C ILE A 114 -5.82 1.09 18.39
N GLY A 115 -5.09 1.90 19.14
CA GLY A 115 -5.31 2.16 20.56
C GLY A 115 -4.02 2.61 21.23
N ASP A 116 -4.10 2.88 22.52
CA ASP A 116 -2.93 3.31 23.33
C ASP A 116 -2.13 2.13 23.93
N GLY A 117 -2.52 0.90 23.60
CA GLY A 117 -1.89 -0.31 24.13
C GLY A 117 -2.36 -0.72 25.52
N ASN A 118 -3.29 0.03 26.14
CA ASN A 118 -3.88 -0.36 27.40
C ASN A 118 -5.15 -1.20 27.17
N PRO A 119 -5.23 -2.48 27.56
CA PRO A 119 -6.37 -3.34 27.34
C PRO A 119 -7.65 -2.87 28.05
N LYS A 120 -7.54 -1.95 29.01
CA LYS A 120 -8.69 -1.35 29.71
C LYS A 120 -9.30 -0.16 28.95
N HIS A 121 -8.59 0.37 27.97
CA HIS A 121 -9.04 1.50 27.15
C HIS A 121 -9.64 1.00 25.84
N LYS A 122 -10.07 1.95 25.00
CA LYS A 122 -10.63 1.62 23.68
C LYS A 122 -9.52 1.14 22.74
N TRP A 123 -9.69 -0.02 22.16
CA TRP A 123 -8.83 -0.57 21.12
C TRP A 123 -9.65 -1.21 20.01
N LYS A 124 -9.03 -1.38 18.84
CA LYS A 124 -9.58 -2.07 17.69
C LYS A 124 -8.47 -2.87 17.01
N ILE A 125 -8.72 -4.15 16.73
CA ILE A 125 -7.77 -5.04 16.05
C ILE A 125 -8.48 -5.65 14.84
N PHE A 126 -7.86 -5.58 13.68
CA PHE A 126 -8.38 -6.14 12.44
C PHE A 126 -7.25 -6.38 11.44
N GLN A 127 -7.50 -7.09 10.35
CA GLN A 127 -6.51 -7.39 9.33
C GLN A 127 -6.32 -6.22 8.36
N TRP A 128 -5.15 -6.15 7.72
CA TRP A 128 -4.91 -5.15 6.66
C TRP A 128 -5.70 -5.44 5.39
N CYS A 129 -5.77 -6.73 5.01
CA CYS A 129 -6.39 -7.16 3.76
C CYS A 129 -7.41 -8.26 4.01
N SER A 130 -8.51 -8.24 3.28
CA SER A 130 -9.52 -9.31 3.27
C SER A 130 -9.22 -10.38 2.23
N SER A 131 -8.51 -10.06 1.16
CA SER A 131 -8.07 -11.02 0.16
C SER A 131 -6.90 -10.50 -0.68
N CYS A 132 -6.07 -11.45 -1.14
CA CYS A 132 -5.07 -11.25 -2.17
C CYS A 132 -5.23 -12.37 -3.20
N SER A 133 -5.08 -12.06 -4.47
CA SER A 133 -5.08 -13.05 -5.54
C SER A 133 -4.10 -12.66 -6.64
N TYR A 134 -3.63 -13.66 -7.38
CA TYR A 134 -2.74 -13.47 -8.53
C TYR A 134 -3.35 -14.15 -9.74
N ASN A 135 -3.39 -13.43 -10.86
CA ASN A 135 -3.80 -13.97 -12.15
C ASN A 135 -3.11 -13.20 -13.29
N ASN A 136 -2.52 -13.92 -14.23
CA ASN A 136 -1.94 -13.37 -15.48
C ASN A 136 -1.03 -12.14 -15.27
N GLY A 137 -0.13 -12.20 -14.29
CA GLY A 137 0.82 -11.10 -14.03
C GLY A 137 0.27 -9.96 -13.20
N ILE A 138 -0.97 -10.06 -12.73
CA ILE A 138 -1.64 -9.05 -11.92
C ILE A 138 -1.91 -9.58 -10.52
N ILE A 139 -1.47 -8.85 -9.53
CA ILE A 139 -1.84 -9.03 -8.13
C ILE A 139 -3.06 -8.17 -7.85
N THR A 140 -4.05 -8.77 -7.24
CA THR A 140 -5.30 -8.11 -6.87
C THR A 140 -5.44 -8.14 -5.35
N ILE A 141 -5.57 -6.95 -4.73
CA ILE A 141 -5.65 -6.78 -3.28
C ILE A 141 -6.99 -6.13 -2.93
N LYS A 142 -7.66 -6.68 -1.92
CA LYS A 142 -8.82 -6.07 -1.30
C LYS A 142 -8.49 -5.73 0.15
N LEU A 143 -8.55 -4.45 0.51
CA LEU A 143 -8.35 -3.97 1.87
C LEU A 143 -9.52 -4.42 2.77
N HIS A 144 -9.24 -4.56 4.07
CA HIS A 144 -10.28 -4.88 5.05
C HIS A 144 -11.22 -3.68 5.23
N GLU A 145 -12.53 -3.92 5.32
CA GLU A 145 -13.56 -2.86 5.42
C GLU A 145 -13.36 -1.94 6.62
N ASP A 146 -12.85 -2.47 7.73
CA ASP A 146 -12.55 -1.69 8.94
C ASP A 146 -11.46 -0.62 8.76
N LEU A 147 -10.72 -0.63 7.63
CA LEU A 147 -9.79 0.43 7.28
C LEU A 147 -10.46 1.67 6.68
N GLN A 148 -11.73 1.59 6.25
CA GLN A 148 -12.43 2.71 5.60
C GLN A 148 -12.35 4.02 6.41
N PRO A 149 -12.64 4.05 7.72
CA PRO A 149 -12.60 5.30 8.50
C PRO A 149 -11.21 5.94 8.57
N TYR A 150 -10.15 5.17 8.24
CA TYR A 150 -8.76 5.60 8.32
C TYR A 150 -8.13 5.93 6.96
N LEU A 151 -8.84 5.64 5.86
CA LEU A 151 -8.31 5.79 4.49
C LEU A 151 -9.24 6.55 3.55
N ILE A 152 -10.57 6.55 3.79
CA ILE A 152 -11.57 7.15 2.91
C ILE A 152 -12.18 8.38 3.56
N GLN A 153 -12.44 9.42 2.75
CA GLN A 153 -13.13 10.66 3.15
C GLN A 153 -12.57 11.33 4.42
N LEU A 154 -11.27 11.34 4.56
CA LEU A 154 -10.60 11.92 5.72
C LEU A 154 -10.81 13.44 5.75
N LYS A 155 -11.47 13.95 6.80
CA LYS A 155 -11.80 15.38 6.98
C LYS A 155 -10.78 16.15 7.84
N GLY A 156 -9.91 15.44 8.57
CA GLY A 156 -8.88 16.03 9.44
C GLY A 156 -8.06 14.95 10.12
N TYR A 157 -6.96 15.34 10.79
CA TYR A 157 -6.07 14.42 11.50
C TYR A 157 -5.53 13.29 10.64
N TYR A 158 -5.15 13.63 9.41
CA TYR A 158 -4.49 12.72 8.48
C TYR A 158 -3.12 13.25 8.06
N THR A 159 -2.30 12.36 7.58
CA THR A 159 -0.97 12.64 7.03
C THR A 159 -0.95 12.20 5.57
N GLN A 160 -0.31 13.02 4.74
CA GLN A 160 -0.09 12.72 3.34
C GLN A 160 1.37 12.90 2.95
N TYR A 161 1.87 12.05 2.07
CA TYR A 161 3.22 12.10 1.53
C TYR A 161 3.30 11.38 0.18
N VAL A 162 4.33 11.67 -0.58
CA VAL A 162 4.56 11.03 -1.88
C VAL A 162 5.16 9.64 -1.66
N LEU A 163 4.67 8.62 -2.39
CA LEU A 163 5.15 7.25 -2.27
C LEU A 163 6.67 7.15 -2.50
N GLU A 164 7.22 7.95 -3.40
CA GLU A 164 8.66 7.98 -3.72
C GLU A 164 9.53 8.20 -2.48
N ASP A 165 9.04 9.00 -1.52
CA ASP A 165 9.79 9.30 -0.29
C ASP A 165 10.11 8.05 0.54
N ILE A 166 9.24 7.05 0.52
CA ILE A 166 9.41 5.82 1.31
C ILE A 166 9.98 4.64 0.51
N ILE A 167 9.83 4.63 -0.80
CA ILE A 167 10.31 3.53 -1.65
C ILE A 167 11.82 3.36 -1.55
N LEU A 168 12.56 4.45 -1.45
CA LEU A 168 14.02 4.46 -1.33
C LEU A 168 14.50 4.05 0.07
N LEU A 169 13.63 4.03 1.07
CA LEU A 169 13.98 3.62 2.42
C LEU A 169 14.19 2.11 2.48
N LYS A 170 15.27 1.70 3.15
CA LYS A 170 15.75 0.31 3.17
C LYS A 170 15.40 -0.45 4.46
N THR A 171 14.74 0.19 5.42
CA THR A 171 14.34 -0.45 6.68
C THR A 171 12.92 -0.05 7.07
N ILE A 172 12.24 -0.94 7.79
CA ILE A 172 10.92 -0.70 8.38
C ILE A 172 10.97 0.53 9.30
N TYR A 173 11.99 0.61 10.11
CA TYR A 173 12.17 1.72 11.06
C TYR A 173 12.27 3.07 10.36
N ALA A 174 12.98 3.13 9.22
CA ALA A 174 13.10 4.37 8.45
C ALA A 174 11.74 4.82 7.91
N ILE A 175 10.91 3.92 7.41
CA ILE A 175 9.56 4.22 6.94
C ILE A 175 8.69 4.70 8.12
N ARG A 176 8.67 3.96 9.22
CA ARG A 176 7.86 4.30 10.39
C ARG A 176 8.24 5.67 10.99
N ILE A 177 9.54 5.92 11.11
CA ILE A 177 10.06 7.21 11.60
C ILE A 177 9.66 8.34 10.63
N TYR A 178 9.81 8.12 9.33
CA TYR A 178 9.39 9.09 8.32
C TYR A 178 7.90 9.45 8.47
N GLU A 179 7.02 8.45 8.55
CA GLU A 179 5.58 8.63 8.70
C GLU A 179 5.22 9.39 9.99
N LEU A 180 5.85 9.05 11.12
CA LEU A 180 5.64 9.73 12.39
C LEU A 180 6.13 11.18 12.39
N ILE A 181 7.25 11.46 11.73
CA ILE A 181 7.75 12.85 11.56
C ILE A 181 6.76 13.64 10.69
N ARG A 182 6.28 13.06 9.59
CA ARG A 182 5.29 13.70 8.72
C ARG A 182 4.00 14.01 9.49
N GLU A 183 3.55 13.11 10.33
CA GLU A 183 2.39 13.32 11.22
C GLU A 183 2.62 14.48 12.20
N ALA A 184 3.76 14.48 12.88
CA ALA A 184 4.09 15.49 13.89
C ALA A 184 4.25 16.90 13.30
N MET A 185 4.68 17.03 12.06
CA MET A 185 4.99 18.31 11.42
C MET A 185 3.79 18.99 10.74
N LYS A 186 2.60 18.38 10.71
CA LYS A 186 1.30 18.96 10.28
C LYS A 186 1.42 19.99 9.14
N GLY A 187 1.88 19.57 7.97
CA GLY A 187 1.89 20.42 6.78
C GLY A 187 3.03 21.43 6.67
N GLN A 188 3.94 21.49 7.62
CA GLN A 188 5.21 22.21 7.42
C GLN A 188 6.02 21.49 6.34
N LYS A 189 6.54 22.23 5.36
CA LYS A 189 7.50 21.66 4.40
C LYS A 189 8.72 21.16 5.18
N VAL A 190 8.81 19.86 5.34
CA VAL A 190 10.02 19.24 5.87
C VAL A 190 11.05 19.35 4.77
N TYR A 191 11.86 20.38 4.82
CA TYR A 191 13.20 20.25 4.25
C TYR A 191 13.86 19.20 5.15
N ALA A 192 13.92 17.98 4.66
CA ALA A 192 14.54 16.87 5.34
C ALA A 192 16.04 17.11 5.43
N ASP A 193 16.42 18.04 6.29
CA ASP A 193 17.78 18.09 6.80
C ASP A 193 17.95 16.80 7.60
N LYS A 194 18.76 15.90 7.07
CA LYS A 194 19.09 14.61 7.70
C LYS A 194 19.49 14.79 9.18
N ILE A 195 20.01 15.96 9.52
CA ILE A 195 20.42 16.35 10.89
C ILE A 195 19.20 16.63 11.77
N ALA A 196 18.18 17.31 11.26
CA ALA A 196 16.95 17.59 12.03
C ALA A 196 16.16 16.30 12.31
N ILE A 197 16.07 15.40 11.33
CA ILE A 197 15.46 14.07 11.49
C ILE A 197 16.21 13.26 12.55
N ALA A 198 17.53 13.20 12.48
CA ALA A 198 18.36 12.49 13.45
C ALA A 198 18.20 13.05 14.89
N ARG A 199 18.06 14.38 15.05
CA ARG A 199 17.81 15.02 16.34
C ARG A 199 16.42 14.67 16.90
N ILE A 200 15.37 14.67 16.08
CA ILE A 200 14.01 14.32 16.48
C ILE A 200 13.93 12.86 16.91
N ILE A 201 14.57 11.96 16.17
CA ILE A 201 14.68 10.54 16.50
C ILE A 201 15.37 10.35 17.85
N ARG A 202 16.51 11.00 18.04
CA ARG A 202 17.28 10.90 19.29
C ARG A 202 16.51 11.44 20.49
N TYR A 203 15.78 12.54 20.33
CA TYR A 203 15.07 13.18 21.44
C TYR A 203 13.78 12.45 21.81
N ASN A 204 12.96 12.05 20.86
CA ASN A 204 11.61 11.53 21.12
C ASN A 204 11.54 10.01 21.26
N TYR A 205 12.45 9.26 20.66
CA TYR A 205 12.35 7.80 20.57
C TYR A 205 13.51 7.03 21.20
N LEU A 206 14.72 7.56 21.22
CA LEU A 206 15.86 6.88 21.85
C LEU A 206 16.02 7.22 23.32
N ARG A 207 15.55 8.38 23.77
CA ARG A 207 15.63 8.77 25.17
C ARG A 207 14.79 7.91 26.11
N PRO A 208 13.51 7.57 25.79
CA PRO A 208 12.75 6.63 26.61
C PRO A 208 13.37 5.23 26.70
N LEU A 209 13.91 4.71 25.58
CA LEU A 209 14.55 3.40 25.52
C LEU A 209 15.89 3.33 26.27
N LEU A 210 16.56 4.46 26.48
CA LEU A 210 17.82 4.56 27.24
C LEU A 210 17.60 4.74 28.75
N ILE A 211 16.39 5.16 29.15
CA ILE A 211 16.05 5.33 30.58
C ILE A 211 15.69 3.97 31.21
N ASP A 212 15.17 3.03 30.41
CA ASP A 212 14.81 1.68 30.89
C ASP A 212 16.02 0.70 30.93
N VAL A 213 17.23 1.15 30.58
CA VAL A 213 18.46 0.34 30.54
C VAL A 213 19.52 0.84 31.53
N LEU A 214 19.25 1.91 32.27
CA LEU A 214 20.10 2.44 33.36
C LEU A 214 19.37 2.30 34.70
#